data_19fa4952cdec541a0d631ac95c2879a8
#
_entry.id   19fa4952cdec541a0d631ac95c2879a8
#
_cell.length_a   1.000
_cell.length_b   1.000
_cell.length_c   1.000
_cell.angle_alpha   90.00
_cell.angle_beta   90.00
_cell.angle_gamma   90.00
#
_symmetry.space_group_name_H-M   'P 1'
#
loop_
_entity.id
_entity.type
_entity.pdbx_description
1 polymer ?
#
loop_
_entity_poly.entity_id
_entity_poly.type
_entity_poly.pdbx_seq_one_letter_code
_entity_poly.pdbx_strand_id
1 'polypeptide(L)'
;DGTLLDSAPDIALALNKALMKNQLNPIDESIVRNLIGNGSAELVARILSIKTKKADHLLHKKIHDDFLIAYKKLSYFFSKLYPDVQETLGTLHQSFSLVCLTNKPSPITHLVLNFANIASWFRLIISGDTLQQMKPSPVGVNFCLKNLDCKREDVVIVGDSTVDIKTATAAGVKAIGVTYGYSQNTDLAAEGADATTDKIKEVP
;
A
#
# COMPACT_ATOMS: atom_id res chain seq x y z
N ASP A 1 2.89 1.58 0.23
CA ASP A 1 2.43 2.96 0.16
C ASP A 1 2.02 3.39 1.57
N GLY A 2 2.39 4.60 1.99
CA GLY A 2 2.01 5.14 3.31
C GLY A 2 2.84 4.62 4.49
N THR A 3 3.40 3.42 4.40
CA THR A 3 4.20 2.81 5.47
C THR A 3 5.70 2.94 5.21
N LEU A 4 6.17 2.40 4.09
CA LEU A 4 7.59 2.46 3.71
C LEU A 4 7.89 3.62 2.77
N LEU A 5 6.92 3.98 1.93
CA LEU A 5 7.10 4.87 0.78
C LEU A 5 5.97 5.89 0.71
N ASP A 6 6.30 7.17 0.59
CA ASP A 6 5.35 8.17 0.12
C ASP A 6 5.31 8.14 -1.41
N SER A 7 4.31 7.46 -1.93
CA SER A 7 4.07 7.25 -3.37
C SER A 7 2.87 8.02 -3.90
N ALA A 8 2.17 8.77 -3.05
CA ALA A 8 0.98 9.53 -3.46
C ALA A 8 1.26 10.51 -4.60
N PRO A 9 2.41 11.21 -4.67
CA PRO A 9 2.69 12.11 -5.79
C PRO A 9 2.71 11.39 -7.14
N ASP A 10 3.35 10.22 -7.23
CA ASP A 10 3.41 9.45 -8.48
C ASP A 10 2.06 8.82 -8.83
N ILE A 11 1.31 8.36 -7.83
CA ILE A 11 -0.06 7.86 -8.01
C ILE A 11 -0.95 8.96 -8.57
N ALA A 12 -0.92 10.15 -7.97
CA ALA A 12 -1.73 11.29 -8.41
C ALA A 12 -1.36 11.74 -9.84
N LEU A 13 -0.05 11.82 -10.14
CA LEU A 13 0.43 12.18 -11.47
C LEU A 13 -0.03 11.17 -12.53
N ALA A 14 0.10 9.87 -12.26
CA ALA A 14 -0.31 8.81 -13.18
C ALA A 14 -1.83 8.81 -13.38
N LEU A 15 -2.60 8.96 -12.29
CA LEU A 15 -4.06 9.04 -12.33
C LEU A 15 -4.53 10.25 -13.14
N ASN A 16 -3.93 11.43 -12.93
CA ASN A 16 -4.25 12.63 -13.63
C ASN A 16 -3.97 12.52 -15.15
N LYS A 17 -2.88 11.83 -15.54
CA LYS A 17 -2.63 11.50 -16.95
C LYS A 17 -3.75 10.63 -17.54
N ALA A 18 -4.20 9.62 -16.79
CA ALA A 18 -5.29 8.75 -17.23
C ALA A 18 -6.63 9.51 -17.33
N LEU A 19 -6.95 10.37 -16.35
CA LEU A 19 -8.14 11.21 -16.36
C LEU A 19 -8.15 12.15 -17.58
N MET A 20 -7.09 12.91 -17.80
CA MET A 20 -6.97 13.85 -18.93
C MET A 20 -7.05 13.14 -20.29
N LYS A 21 -6.42 11.96 -20.43
CA LYS A 21 -6.54 11.14 -21.64
C LYS A 21 -7.99 10.75 -21.96
N ASN A 22 -8.81 10.62 -20.91
CA ASN A 22 -10.23 10.30 -21.01
C ASN A 22 -11.15 11.54 -20.85
N GLN A 23 -10.63 12.75 -21.12
CA GLN A 23 -11.37 14.03 -21.14
C GLN A 23 -12.00 14.39 -19.79
N LEU A 24 -11.44 13.90 -18.68
CA LEU A 24 -11.83 14.28 -17.33
C LEU A 24 -10.81 15.26 -16.74
N ASN A 25 -11.31 16.19 -15.94
CA ASN A 25 -10.44 17.15 -15.24
C ASN A 25 -9.54 16.42 -14.22
N PRO A 26 -8.30 16.92 -14.02
CA PRO A 26 -7.42 16.40 -13.00
C PRO A 26 -8.01 16.55 -11.58
N ILE A 27 -7.39 15.87 -10.63
CA ILE A 27 -7.76 15.90 -9.20
C ILE A 27 -6.53 16.21 -8.36
N ASP A 28 -6.74 16.88 -7.24
CA ASP A 28 -5.64 17.21 -6.32
C ASP A 28 -5.03 15.98 -5.68
N GLU A 29 -3.72 16.02 -5.48
CA GLU A 29 -2.98 14.95 -4.82
C GLU A 29 -3.51 14.67 -3.41
N SER A 30 -3.91 15.70 -2.65
CA SER A 30 -4.46 15.57 -1.30
C SER A 30 -5.70 14.68 -1.26
N ILE A 31 -6.56 14.75 -2.30
CA ILE A 31 -7.74 13.89 -2.42
C ILE A 31 -7.30 12.45 -2.73
N VAL A 32 -6.34 12.29 -3.65
CA VAL A 32 -5.81 10.98 -4.02
C VAL A 32 -5.18 10.29 -2.80
N ARG A 33 -4.39 11.03 -2.02
CA ARG A 33 -3.72 10.56 -0.80
C ARG A 33 -4.70 9.94 0.20
N ASN A 34 -5.85 10.54 0.40
CA ASN A 34 -6.89 10.05 1.30
C ASN A 34 -7.65 8.81 0.78
N LEU A 35 -7.47 8.45 -0.48
CA LEU A 35 -8.17 7.34 -1.12
C LEU A 35 -7.26 6.12 -1.37
N ILE A 36 -5.96 6.25 -1.13
CA ILE A 36 -5.00 5.15 -1.26
C ILE A 36 -5.23 4.12 -0.14
N GLY A 37 -4.97 2.83 -0.45
CA GLY A 37 -5.00 1.72 0.52
C GLY A 37 -5.83 0.52 0.05
N ASN A 38 -6.93 0.72 -0.64
CA ASN A 38 -7.85 -0.34 -1.06
C ASN A 38 -7.57 -0.90 -2.48
N GLY A 39 -6.38 -0.67 -3.01
CA GLY A 39 -5.97 -1.13 -4.35
C GLY A 39 -6.35 -0.16 -5.47
N SER A 40 -5.74 -0.36 -6.64
CA SER A 40 -5.80 0.57 -7.77
C SER A 40 -7.19 0.67 -8.42
N ALA A 41 -7.92 -0.43 -8.50
CA ALA A 41 -9.26 -0.44 -9.08
C ALA A 41 -10.26 0.34 -8.22
N GLU A 42 -10.21 0.16 -6.90
CA GLU A 42 -11.05 0.88 -5.96
C GLU A 42 -10.70 2.38 -5.93
N LEU A 43 -9.42 2.73 -6.00
CA LEU A 43 -8.98 4.12 -6.12
C LEU A 43 -9.63 4.79 -7.33
N VAL A 44 -9.57 4.16 -8.51
CA VAL A 44 -10.19 4.69 -9.74
C VAL A 44 -11.71 4.80 -9.59
N ALA A 45 -12.37 3.79 -8.99
CA ALA A 45 -13.82 3.82 -8.75
C ALA A 45 -14.24 5.02 -7.88
N ARG A 46 -13.54 5.25 -6.78
CA ARG A 46 -13.79 6.40 -5.88
C ARG A 46 -13.55 7.74 -6.57
N ILE A 47 -12.47 7.85 -7.35
CA ILE A 47 -12.22 9.08 -8.12
C ILE A 47 -13.31 9.33 -9.15
N LEU A 48 -13.77 8.29 -9.85
CA LEU A 48 -14.87 8.43 -10.80
C LEU A 48 -16.18 8.83 -10.13
N SER A 49 -16.48 8.34 -8.95
CA SER A 49 -17.66 8.78 -8.19
C SER A 49 -17.65 10.27 -7.83
N ILE A 50 -16.45 10.86 -7.64
CA ILE A 50 -16.27 12.30 -7.42
C ILE A 50 -16.41 13.08 -8.74
N LYS A 51 -15.92 12.54 -9.86
CA LYS A 51 -15.81 13.23 -11.15
C LYS A 51 -17.06 13.11 -12.02
N THR A 52 -17.84 12.05 -11.90
CA THR A 52 -18.96 11.74 -12.79
C THR A 52 -20.19 11.29 -12.01
N LYS A 53 -21.39 11.70 -12.47
CA LYS A 53 -22.66 11.20 -11.92
C LYS A 53 -22.99 9.77 -12.37
N LYS A 54 -22.35 9.29 -13.44
CA LYS A 54 -22.55 7.98 -14.04
C LYS A 54 -21.18 7.44 -14.50
N ALA A 55 -20.47 6.75 -13.62
CA ALA A 55 -19.35 5.95 -14.04
C ALA A 55 -19.88 4.58 -14.46
N ASP A 56 -19.74 4.23 -15.73
CA ASP A 56 -20.01 2.88 -16.22
C ASP A 56 -18.74 1.99 -16.08
N HIS A 57 -18.96 0.71 -16.17
CA HIS A 57 -17.88 -0.28 -16.07
C HIS A 57 -16.80 -0.12 -17.16
N LEU A 58 -17.18 0.31 -18.37
CA LEU A 58 -16.25 0.49 -19.49
C LEU A 58 -15.33 1.68 -19.24
N LEU A 59 -15.87 2.81 -18.79
CA LEU A 59 -15.07 3.97 -18.42
C LEU A 59 -14.13 3.69 -17.26
N HIS A 60 -14.62 3.00 -16.23
CA HIS A 60 -13.78 2.56 -15.10
C HIS A 60 -12.61 1.71 -15.59
N LYS A 61 -12.88 0.65 -16.36
CA LYS A 61 -11.86 -0.23 -16.91
C LYS A 61 -10.83 0.55 -17.73
N LYS A 62 -11.29 1.43 -18.63
CA LYS A 62 -10.42 2.20 -19.51
C LYS A 62 -9.48 3.13 -18.71
N ILE A 63 -10.02 3.85 -17.73
CA ILE A 63 -9.19 4.74 -16.88
C ILE A 63 -8.23 3.94 -16.02
N HIS A 64 -8.66 2.80 -15.49
CA HIS A 64 -7.79 1.93 -14.70
C HIS A 64 -6.62 1.38 -15.55
N ASP A 65 -6.89 0.90 -16.75
CA ASP A 65 -5.84 0.41 -17.68
C ASP A 65 -4.86 1.55 -18.03
N ASP A 66 -5.37 2.74 -18.38
CA ASP A 66 -4.54 3.92 -18.68
C ASP A 66 -3.72 4.38 -17.46
N PHE A 67 -4.31 4.32 -16.27
CA PHE A 67 -3.63 4.61 -15.01
C PHE A 67 -2.47 3.65 -14.77
N LEU A 68 -2.69 2.34 -14.90
CA LEU A 68 -1.62 1.35 -14.68
C LEU A 68 -0.47 1.52 -15.67
N ILE A 69 -0.78 1.81 -16.95
CA ILE A 69 0.23 2.11 -17.98
C ILE A 69 1.05 3.35 -17.59
N ALA A 70 0.39 4.43 -17.19
CA ALA A 70 1.06 5.65 -16.77
C ALA A 70 1.88 5.44 -15.49
N TYR A 71 1.32 4.74 -14.50
CA TYR A 71 1.96 4.52 -13.22
C TYR A 71 3.21 3.64 -13.35
N LYS A 72 3.17 2.61 -14.19
CA LYS A 72 4.37 1.80 -14.49
C LYS A 72 5.54 2.64 -15.02
N LYS A 73 5.25 3.69 -15.81
CA LYS A 73 6.27 4.59 -16.37
C LYS A 73 6.78 5.64 -15.39
N LEU A 74 5.95 6.02 -14.41
CA LEU A 74 6.20 7.12 -13.48
C LEU A 74 6.51 6.63 -12.06
N SER A 75 6.45 5.33 -11.82
CA SER A 75 6.71 4.76 -10.51
C SER A 75 8.11 5.12 -10.03
N TYR A 76 8.19 5.71 -8.85
CA TYR A 76 9.42 6.22 -8.25
C TYR A 76 10.02 7.49 -8.91
N PHE A 77 9.21 8.34 -9.52
CA PHE A 77 9.65 9.62 -10.08
C PHE A 77 9.72 10.71 -8.99
N PHE A 78 8.67 10.83 -8.20
CA PHE A 78 8.57 11.70 -7.02
C PHE A 78 8.47 10.91 -5.70
N SER A 79 8.21 9.61 -5.77
CA SER A 79 8.12 8.75 -4.59
C SER A 79 9.41 8.75 -3.79
N LYS A 80 9.30 8.73 -2.46
CA LYS A 80 10.44 8.70 -1.54
C LYS A 80 10.17 7.76 -0.39
N LEU A 81 11.21 7.08 0.10
CA LEU A 81 11.12 6.39 1.38
C LEU A 81 10.81 7.39 2.50
N TYR A 82 10.00 6.99 3.44
CA TYR A 82 9.86 7.74 4.68
C TYR A 82 11.20 7.77 5.46
N PRO A 83 11.40 8.75 6.35
CA PRO A 83 12.60 8.81 7.18
C PRO A 83 12.87 7.48 7.87
N ASP A 84 14.13 7.13 8.03
CA ASP A 84 14.65 5.96 8.74
C ASP A 84 14.24 4.58 8.16
N VAL A 85 13.39 4.49 7.13
CA VAL A 85 12.91 3.20 6.56
C VAL A 85 14.08 2.34 6.09
N GLN A 86 15.02 2.90 5.36
CA GLN A 86 16.13 2.13 4.81
C GLN A 86 17.02 1.54 5.92
N GLU A 87 17.36 2.33 6.92
CA GLU A 87 18.15 1.89 8.07
C GLU A 87 17.42 0.84 8.90
N THR A 88 16.14 1.09 9.19
CA THR A 88 15.29 0.17 9.97
C THR A 88 15.16 -1.19 9.27
N LEU A 89 14.82 -1.22 7.99
CA LEU A 89 14.73 -2.47 7.24
C LEU A 89 16.09 -3.17 7.15
N GLY A 90 17.19 -2.41 6.96
CA GLY A 90 18.56 -2.92 6.95
C GLY A 90 18.98 -3.56 8.26
N THR A 91 18.42 -3.13 9.38
CA THR A 91 18.64 -3.75 10.71
C THR A 91 17.72 -4.95 10.90
N LEU A 92 16.44 -4.80 10.65
CA LEU A 92 15.43 -5.83 10.90
C LEU A 92 15.65 -7.10 10.06
N HIS A 93 16.07 -6.98 8.80
CA HIS A 93 16.26 -8.16 7.93
C HIS A 93 17.37 -9.12 8.42
N GLN A 94 18.24 -8.67 9.32
CA GLN A 94 19.29 -9.51 9.91
C GLN A 94 18.73 -10.49 10.94
N SER A 95 17.61 -10.18 11.57
CA SER A 95 17.01 -10.96 12.65
C SER A 95 15.61 -11.47 12.35
N PHE A 96 14.92 -10.87 11.36
CA PHE A 96 13.55 -11.20 11.03
C PHE A 96 13.36 -11.52 9.55
N SER A 97 12.42 -12.40 9.24
CA SER A 97 11.94 -12.61 7.88
C SER A 97 10.97 -11.51 7.47
N LEU A 98 11.46 -10.52 6.73
CA LEU A 98 10.61 -9.42 6.27
C LEU A 98 9.73 -9.85 5.10
N VAL A 99 8.47 -9.41 5.14
CA VAL A 99 7.50 -9.61 4.06
C VAL A 99 6.89 -8.27 3.65
N CYS A 100 6.85 -7.99 2.35
CA CYS A 100 6.07 -6.90 1.82
C CYS A 100 4.67 -7.43 1.45
N LEU A 101 3.64 -6.99 2.20
CA LEU A 101 2.23 -7.30 1.91
C LEU A 101 1.49 -6.01 1.54
N THR A 102 1.11 -5.85 0.27
CA THR A 102 0.56 -4.60 -0.25
C THR A 102 -0.62 -4.83 -1.21
N ASN A 103 -1.55 -3.87 -1.26
CA ASN A 103 -2.62 -3.85 -2.27
C ASN A 103 -2.20 -3.19 -3.60
N LYS A 104 -0.92 -2.74 -3.69
CA LYS A 104 -0.34 -2.24 -4.94
C LYS A 104 -0.18 -3.38 -5.96
N PRO A 105 -0.45 -3.15 -7.27
CA PRO A 105 -0.25 -4.16 -8.32
C PRO A 105 1.21 -4.62 -8.44
N SER A 106 1.41 -5.92 -8.70
CA SER A 106 2.71 -6.61 -8.69
C SER A 106 3.78 -5.95 -9.57
N PRO A 107 3.52 -5.61 -10.85
CA PRO A 107 4.57 -5.02 -11.68
C PRO A 107 5.12 -3.71 -11.12
N ILE A 108 4.26 -2.91 -10.50
CA ILE A 108 4.63 -1.62 -9.93
C ILE A 108 5.29 -1.81 -8.56
N THR A 109 4.81 -2.75 -7.75
CA THR A 109 5.41 -3.09 -6.46
C THR A 109 6.89 -3.44 -6.62
N HIS A 110 7.20 -4.37 -7.53
CA HIS A 110 8.58 -4.77 -7.79
C HIS A 110 9.45 -3.62 -8.30
N LEU A 111 8.92 -2.78 -9.19
CA LEU A 111 9.63 -1.61 -9.69
C LEU A 111 10.00 -0.64 -8.55
N VAL A 112 9.05 -0.24 -7.73
CA VAL A 112 9.31 0.74 -6.66
C VAL A 112 10.23 0.19 -5.58
N LEU A 113 10.12 -1.08 -5.19
CA LEU A 113 11.02 -1.70 -4.22
C LEU A 113 12.45 -1.81 -4.75
N ASN A 114 12.62 -2.11 -6.05
CA ASN A 114 13.94 -2.14 -6.69
C ASN A 114 14.56 -0.75 -6.80
N PHE A 115 13.79 0.26 -7.24
CA PHE A 115 14.28 1.65 -7.30
C PHE A 115 14.65 2.20 -5.92
N ALA A 116 13.91 1.79 -4.89
CA ALA A 116 14.22 2.15 -3.51
C ALA A 116 15.39 1.35 -2.92
N ASN A 117 15.95 0.36 -3.64
CA ASN A 117 17.02 -0.53 -3.20
C ASN A 117 16.70 -1.30 -1.90
N ILE A 118 15.43 -1.70 -1.71
CA ILE A 118 14.98 -2.45 -0.52
C ILE A 118 14.37 -3.82 -0.88
N ALA A 119 14.22 -4.14 -2.16
CA ALA A 119 13.56 -5.37 -2.60
C ALA A 119 14.23 -6.65 -2.06
N SER A 120 15.56 -6.67 -2.01
CA SER A 120 16.35 -7.84 -1.58
C SER A 120 16.23 -8.17 -0.08
N TRP A 121 15.70 -7.26 0.72
CA TRP A 121 15.49 -7.49 2.16
C TRP A 121 14.21 -8.27 2.44
N PHE A 122 13.29 -8.35 1.48
CA PHE A 122 12.02 -9.05 1.66
C PHE A 122 12.14 -10.51 1.23
N ARG A 123 11.83 -11.42 2.17
CA ARG A 123 11.74 -12.86 1.90
C ARG A 123 10.59 -13.21 0.97
N LEU A 124 9.47 -12.48 1.07
CA LEU A 124 8.30 -12.58 0.22
C LEU A 124 7.80 -11.17 -0.15
N ILE A 125 7.32 -11.02 -1.38
CA ILE A 125 6.63 -9.82 -1.85
C ILE A 125 5.25 -10.28 -2.35
N ILE A 126 4.20 -9.88 -1.63
CA ILE A 126 2.80 -10.22 -1.92
C ILE A 126 2.10 -8.93 -2.30
N SER A 127 1.76 -8.81 -3.57
CA SER A 127 1.09 -7.66 -4.17
C SER A 127 -0.42 -7.88 -4.24
N GLY A 128 -1.19 -6.86 -4.58
CA GLY A 128 -2.64 -6.91 -4.62
C GLY A 128 -3.25 -7.92 -5.61
N ASP A 129 -2.47 -8.34 -6.60
CA ASP A 129 -2.82 -9.31 -7.63
C ASP A 129 -2.05 -10.65 -7.52
N THR A 130 -1.28 -10.85 -6.45
CA THR A 130 -0.50 -12.09 -6.23
C THR A 130 -1.38 -13.24 -5.77
N LEU A 131 -2.38 -12.96 -4.95
CA LEU A 131 -3.31 -13.93 -4.37
C LEU A 131 -4.75 -13.61 -4.74
N GLN A 132 -5.68 -14.52 -4.45
CA GLN A 132 -7.09 -14.34 -4.79
C GLN A 132 -7.75 -13.16 -4.06
N GLN A 133 -7.23 -12.80 -2.89
CA GLN A 133 -7.76 -11.71 -2.08
C GLN A 133 -6.62 -10.87 -1.52
N MET A 134 -6.78 -9.54 -1.61
CA MET A 134 -5.87 -8.56 -1.02
C MET A 134 -6.34 -8.15 0.39
N LYS A 135 -5.53 -7.34 1.09
CA LYS A 135 -5.93 -6.73 2.37
C LYS A 135 -7.28 -6.00 2.22
N PRO A 136 -8.20 -6.09 3.20
CA PRO A 136 -8.05 -6.59 4.56
C PRO A 136 -8.26 -8.10 4.74
N SER A 137 -8.31 -8.92 3.68
CA SER A 137 -8.41 -10.36 3.82
C SER A 137 -7.15 -10.95 4.49
N PRO A 138 -7.29 -11.96 5.39
CA PRO A 138 -6.16 -12.62 6.04
C PRO A 138 -5.39 -13.57 5.12
N VAL A 139 -5.80 -13.75 3.86
CA VAL A 139 -5.22 -14.72 2.91
C VAL A 139 -3.72 -14.48 2.74
N GLY A 140 -3.27 -13.23 2.61
CA GLY A 140 -1.85 -12.89 2.49
C GLY A 140 -1.03 -13.29 3.72
N VAL A 141 -1.55 -13.02 4.91
CA VAL A 141 -0.89 -13.43 6.17
C VAL A 141 -0.85 -14.94 6.31
N ASN A 142 -1.96 -15.63 6.05
CA ASN A 142 -2.00 -17.09 6.11
C ASN A 142 -1.04 -17.74 5.10
N PHE A 143 -0.86 -17.12 3.92
CA PHE A 143 0.15 -17.53 2.96
C PHE A 143 1.57 -17.39 3.53
N CYS A 144 1.88 -16.28 4.22
CA CYS A 144 3.16 -16.07 4.86
C CYS A 144 3.42 -17.10 5.96
N LEU A 145 2.47 -17.31 6.87
CA LEU A 145 2.57 -18.31 7.95
C LEU A 145 2.97 -19.70 7.43
N LYS A 146 2.28 -20.11 6.34
CA LYS A 146 2.55 -21.42 5.72
C LYS A 146 3.92 -21.50 5.03
N ASN A 147 4.35 -20.43 4.34
CA ASN A 147 5.56 -20.46 3.52
C ASN A 147 6.84 -20.18 4.31
N LEU A 148 6.71 -19.53 5.46
CA LEU A 148 7.82 -19.19 6.34
C LEU A 148 7.89 -20.11 7.58
N ASP A 149 6.96 -21.07 7.69
CA ASP A 149 6.87 -22.02 8.83
C ASP A 149 6.89 -21.31 10.18
N CYS A 150 6.09 -20.25 10.32
CA CYS A 150 5.98 -19.45 11.53
C CYS A 150 4.56 -19.46 12.10
N LYS A 151 4.44 -19.18 13.40
CA LYS A 151 3.15 -19.12 14.09
C LYS A 151 2.61 -17.70 14.10
N ARG A 152 1.30 -17.53 14.37
CA ARG A 152 0.65 -16.22 14.47
C ARG A 152 1.27 -15.31 15.53
N GLU A 153 1.66 -15.89 16.65
CA GLU A 153 2.30 -15.19 17.78
C GLU A 153 3.66 -14.57 17.42
N ASP A 154 4.32 -15.08 16.35
CA ASP A 154 5.62 -14.62 15.88
C ASP A 154 5.49 -13.53 14.77
N VAL A 155 4.27 -13.14 14.41
CA VAL A 155 4.02 -12.23 13.29
C VAL A 155 3.43 -10.92 13.77
N VAL A 156 3.97 -9.83 13.25
CA VAL A 156 3.42 -8.48 13.40
C VAL A 156 3.24 -7.84 12.03
N ILE A 157 2.10 -7.17 11.83
CA ILE A 157 1.87 -6.30 10.68
C ILE A 157 2.22 -4.88 11.08
N VAL A 158 3.03 -4.21 10.28
CA VAL A 158 3.31 -2.79 10.39
C VAL A 158 2.62 -2.08 9.23
N GLY A 159 1.75 -1.12 9.51
CA GLY A 159 1.00 -0.42 8.47
C GLY A 159 0.45 0.92 8.93
N ASP A 160 0.01 1.74 7.96
CA ASP A 160 -0.44 3.11 8.21
C ASP A 160 -1.97 3.29 8.12
N SER A 161 -2.71 2.21 7.85
CA SER A 161 -4.13 2.32 7.53
C SER A 161 -5.01 1.32 8.29
N THR A 162 -6.31 1.62 8.37
CA THR A 162 -7.32 0.69 8.90
C THR A 162 -7.35 -0.63 8.13
N VAL A 163 -6.92 -0.65 6.88
CA VAL A 163 -6.82 -1.87 6.07
C VAL A 163 -5.77 -2.81 6.66
N ASP A 164 -4.65 -2.27 7.13
CA ASP A 164 -3.57 -3.06 7.76
C ASP A 164 -4.02 -3.64 9.09
N ILE A 165 -4.63 -2.80 9.93
CA ILE A 165 -5.13 -3.21 11.25
C ILE A 165 -6.21 -4.30 11.09
N LYS A 166 -7.18 -4.09 10.19
CA LYS A 166 -8.22 -5.10 9.90
C LYS A 166 -7.64 -6.41 9.35
N THR A 167 -6.55 -6.34 8.57
CA THR A 167 -5.85 -7.53 8.09
C THR A 167 -5.24 -8.31 9.25
N ALA A 168 -4.57 -7.62 10.17
CA ALA A 168 -3.97 -8.23 11.36
C ALA A 168 -5.04 -8.88 12.25
N THR A 169 -6.11 -8.16 12.55
CA THR A 169 -7.26 -8.66 13.33
C THR A 169 -7.87 -9.91 12.69
N ALA A 170 -8.14 -9.86 11.37
CA ALA A 170 -8.72 -10.98 10.63
C ALA A 170 -7.79 -12.20 10.59
N ALA A 171 -6.47 -11.99 10.61
CA ALA A 171 -5.47 -13.05 10.64
C ALA A 171 -5.14 -13.54 12.06
N GLY A 172 -5.57 -12.85 13.11
CA GLY A 172 -5.23 -13.15 14.50
C GLY A 172 -3.73 -12.94 14.80
N VAL A 173 -3.13 -11.89 14.24
CA VAL A 173 -1.75 -11.47 14.47
C VAL A 173 -1.72 -10.05 15.03
N LYS A 174 -0.59 -9.63 15.60
CA LYS A 174 -0.41 -8.27 16.13
C LYS A 174 -0.28 -7.23 15.03
N ALA A 175 -0.63 -5.97 15.36
CA ALA A 175 -0.51 -4.82 14.48
C ALA A 175 0.19 -3.65 15.16
N ILE A 176 1.15 -3.04 14.46
CA ILE A 176 1.73 -1.74 14.82
C ILE A 176 1.28 -0.72 13.76
N GLY A 177 0.60 0.32 14.22
CA GLY A 177 0.16 1.43 13.39
C GLY A 177 1.25 2.52 13.28
N VAL A 178 1.65 2.89 12.06
CA VAL A 178 2.50 4.07 11.86
C VAL A 178 1.63 5.28 11.51
N THR A 179 1.82 6.41 12.22
CA THR A 179 0.91 7.56 12.15
C THR A 179 1.32 8.63 11.12
N TYR A 180 2.50 8.50 10.53
CA TYR A 180 3.01 9.43 9.51
C TYR A 180 2.48 9.15 8.08
N GLY A 181 1.76 8.05 7.87
CA GLY A 181 1.26 7.62 6.56
C GLY A 181 0.05 8.38 6.05
N TYR A 182 -0.79 7.71 5.25
CA TYR A 182 -1.93 8.36 4.59
C TYR A 182 -3.18 8.48 5.46
N SER A 183 -3.29 7.67 6.51
CA SER A 183 -4.44 7.68 7.43
C SER A 183 -4.28 8.63 8.62
N GLN A 184 -3.67 9.81 8.40
CA GLN A 184 -3.33 10.78 9.45
C GLN A 184 -4.50 11.23 10.34
N ASN A 185 -5.74 11.11 9.85
CA ASN A 185 -6.95 11.48 10.59
C ASN A 185 -7.63 10.28 11.27
N THR A 186 -6.99 9.11 11.25
CA THR A 186 -7.55 7.88 11.81
C THR A 186 -6.80 7.50 13.08
N ASP A 187 -7.51 7.30 14.15
CA ASP A 187 -6.95 6.73 15.38
C ASP A 187 -6.76 5.22 15.20
N LEU A 188 -5.55 4.82 14.81
CA LEU A 188 -5.22 3.41 14.56
C LEU A 188 -5.27 2.57 15.86
N ALA A 189 -5.07 3.16 17.02
CA ALA A 189 -5.25 2.48 18.30
C ALA A 189 -6.74 2.16 18.55
N ALA A 190 -7.63 3.11 18.28
CA ALA A 190 -9.08 2.89 18.35
C ALA A 190 -9.57 1.84 17.30
N GLU A 191 -8.88 1.72 16.16
CA GLU A 191 -9.15 0.68 15.14
C GLU A 191 -8.59 -0.70 15.52
N GLY A 192 -7.85 -0.82 16.65
CA GLY A 192 -7.37 -2.09 17.19
C GLY A 192 -5.89 -2.39 16.95
N ALA A 193 -5.06 -1.39 16.67
CA ALA A 193 -3.61 -1.58 16.68
C ALA A 193 -3.12 -1.86 18.11
N ASP A 194 -2.23 -2.85 18.27
CA ASP A 194 -1.62 -3.18 19.56
C ASP A 194 -0.66 -2.10 20.04
N ALA A 195 -0.04 -1.36 19.09
CA ALA A 195 0.79 -0.20 19.37
C ALA A 195 0.75 0.78 18.19
N THR A 196 1.10 2.03 18.44
CA THR A 196 1.27 3.06 17.40
C THR A 196 2.59 3.81 17.60
N THR A 197 3.20 4.27 16.49
CA THR A 197 4.41 5.09 16.53
C THR A 197 4.41 6.11 15.39
N ASP A 198 5.06 7.25 15.60
CA ASP A 198 5.30 8.26 14.56
C ASP A 198 6.64 8.08 13.84
N LYS A 199 7.43 7.05 14.21
CA LYS A 199 8.76 6.77 13.64
C LYS A 199 8.96 5.29 13.40
N ILE A 200 9.27 4.92 12.16
CA ILE A 200 9.50 3.51 11.79
C ILE A 200 10.63 2.85 12.58
N LYS A 201 11.65 3.61 12.99
CA LYS A 201 12.80 3.09 13.76
C LYS A 201 12.45 2.62 15.18
N GLU A 202 11.25 2.94 15.67
CA GLU A 202 10.74 2.47 16.96
C GLU A 202 10.03 1.12 16.84
N VAL A 203 9.84 0.60 15.65
CA VAL A 203 9.38 -0.77 15.42
C VAL A 203 10.50 -1.71 15.86
N PRO A 204 10.20 -2.63 16.83
CA PRO A 204 11.21 -3.49 17.47
C PRO A 204 11.90 -4.42 16.50
#